data_6544c55c6a9f8bd77994b60386e4a044
#
_entry.id   6544c55c6a9f8bd77994b60386e4a044
#
_cell.length_a   1.000
_cell.length_b   1.000
_cell.length_c   1.000
_cell.angle_alpha   90.00
_cell.angle_beta   90.00
_cell.angle_gamma   90.00
#
_symmetry.space_group_name_H-M   'P 1'
#
loop_
_entity.id
_entity.type
_entity.pdbx_description
1 polymer ?
#
loop_
_entity_poly.entity_id
_entity_poly.type
_entity_poly.pdbx_seq_one_letter_code
_entity_poly.pdbx_strand_id
1 'polypeptide(L)'
;MRRWTIRVRLTVLYGGLFFVAGALLLAVTYLLVAQSLDRRVNADPDIPASLTRALPMVLDNEQLTSALQQFRAQQLQFRDETMNSLLTQGGVALLGVGGAAAALGWLVAGRALQPLHRITETAQRIAGADAVGRGLHERIALPGPRDEVKELADTFDLMIERLDRSFDGQRRFVANASHELRTPLALNRALVELAVTRPGVTAETRQLGESLLAVNDRHERLIEGLLMLVDAENAISERAPVDLADVAGHVLEQSGPSELTPRHDLRPAPTTGDPILLERLTQNLVENAIRHNVAGGWVSVSTTTSSGRAVLTVANTGPVVPAYEIETLFQPFRRLRRERIDGGRGFGLGLSIVRAVARAHGGDAHAEPRQGGGLTVTVSLPTSPPP
;
A
#
# COMPACT_ATOMS: atom_id res chain seq x y z
N MET A 1 8.56 -18.04 -12.10
CA MET A 1 8.71 -19.11 -11.09
C MET A 1 7.65 -18.89 -10.02
N ARG A 2 6.67 -19.79 -9.91
CA ARG A 2 5.58 -19.72 -8.92
C ARG A 2 6.19 -19.87 -7.51
N ARG A 3 6.24 -18.79 -6.74
CA ARG A 3 6.76 -18.83 -5.36
C ARG A 3 5.77 -19.61 -4.49
N TRP A 4 6.19 -20.77 -4.02
CA TRP A 4 5.41 -21.59 -3.10
C TRP A 4 5.13 -20.77 -1.82
N THR A 5 3.88 -20.78 -1.36
CA THR A 5 3.52 -20.14 -0.10
C THR A 5 4.23 -20.83 1.06
N ILE A 6 4.49 -20.09 2.15
CA ILE A 6 5.13 -20.61 3.38
C ILE A 6 4.36 -21.85 3.87
N ARG A 7 3.04 -21.84 3.75
CA ARG A 7 2.15 -22.95 4.11
C ARG A 7 2.50 -24.24 3.34
N VAL A 8 2.66 -24.15 2.03
CA VAL A 8 3.04 -25.28 1.16
C VAL A 8 4.44 -25.79 1.53
N ARG A 9 5.40 -24.87 1.73
CA ARG A 9 6.78 -25.24 2.09
C ARG A 9 6.85 -25.99 3.41
N LEU A 10 6.14 -25.54 4.45
CA LEU A 10 6.09 -26.19 5.75
C LEU A 10 5.45 -27.56 5.66
N THR A 11 4.30 -27.68 4.98
CA THR A 11 3.61 -28.98 4.82
C THR A 11 4.47 -29.98 4.07
N VAL A 12 5.13 -29.58 2.98
CA VAL A 12 6.02 -30.47 2.21
C VAL A 12 7.25 -30.86 3.04
N LEU A 13 7.83 -29.93 3.78
CA LEU A 13 9.03 -30.18 4.58
C LEU A 13 8.73 -31.13 5.74
N TYR A 14 7.72 -30.85 6.55
CA TYR A 14 7.34 -31.72 7.69
C TYR A 14 6.69 -33.03 7.24
N GLY A 15 5.86 -33.01 6.22
CA GLY A 15 5.30 -34.21 5.62
C GLY A 15 6.38 -35.10 5.01
N GLY A 16 7.32 -34.54 4.27
CA GLY A 16 8.47 -35.26 3.72
C GLY A 16 9.36 -35.87 4.81
N LEU A 17 9.67 -35.10 5.87
CA LEU A 17 10.45 -35.60 7.01
C LEU A 17 9.75 -36.74 7.71
N PHE A 18 8.42 -36.67 7.89
CA PHE A 18 7.61 -37.75 8.48
C PHE A 18 7.67 -39.02 7.64
N PHE A 19 7.51 -38.90 6.33
CA PHE A 19 7.60 -40.04 5.44
C PHE A 19 8.98 -40.69 5.42
N VAL A 20 10.04 -39.90 5.42
CA VAL A 20 11.44 -40.39 5.49
C VAL A 20 11.68 -41.11 6.81
N ALA A 21 11.27 -40.54 7.94
CA ALA A 21 11.40 -41.17 9.25
C ALA A 21 10.58 -42.46 9.35
N GLY A 22 9.34 -42.46 8.85
CA GLY A 22 8.48 -43.64 8.82
C GLY A 22 9.01 -44.75 7.92
N ALA A 23 9.52 -44.42 6.74
CA ALA A 23 10.15 -45.37 5.83
C ALA A 23 11.42 -46.00 6.45
N LEU A 24 12.24 -45.15 7.13
CA LEU A 24 13.42 -45.66 7.84
C LEU A 24 13.03 -46.62 8.97
N LEU A 25 12.02 -46.27 9.76
CA LEU A 25 11.51 -47.12 10.83
C LEU A 25 11.00 -48.46 10.27
N LEU A 26 10.25 -48.43 9.18
CA LEU A 26 9.74 -49.62 8.50
C LEU A 26 10.89 -50.48 7.99
N ALA A 27 11.93 -49.90 7.38
CA ALA A 27 13.13 -50.57 6.90
C ALA A 27 13.92 -51.23 8.04
N VAL A 28 14.10 -50.54 9.15
CA VAL A 28 14.79 -51.08 10.34
C VAL A 28 13.98 -52.25 10.93
N THR A 29 12.66 -52.08 11.06
CA THR A 29 11.77 -53.14 11.54
C THR A 29 11.79 -54.36 10.61
N TYR A 30 11.76 -54.11 9.29
CA TYR A 30 11.88 -55.20 8.30
C TYR A 30 13.20 -55.96 8.46
N LEU A 31 14.33 -55.30 8.57
CA LEU A 31 15.67 -55.89 8.75
C LEU A 31 15.76 -56.71 10.05
N LEU A 32 15.23 -56.16 11.16
CA LEU A 32 15.23 -56.85 12.45
C LEU A 32 14.38 -58.13 12.43
N VAL A 33 13.19 -58.04 11.83
CA VAL A 33 12.30 -59.20 11.68
C VAL A 33 12.91 -60.25 10.72
N ALA A 34 13.49 -59.84 9.60
CA ALA A 34 14.20 -60.70 8.67
C ALA A 34 15.33 -61.46 9.37
N GLN A 35 16.19 -60.73 10.11
CA GLN A 35 17.30 -61.35 10.90
C GLN A 35 16.76 -62.32 11.94
N SER A 36 15.69 -62.02 12.64
CA SER A 36 15.09 -62.85 13.65
C SER A 36 14.53 -64.17 13.08
N LEU A 37 13.87 -64.06 11.90
CA LEU A 37 13.33 -65.21 11.17
C LEU A 37 14.45 -66.06 10.56
N ASP A 38 15.46 -65.47 9.97
CA ASP A 38 16.64 -66.20 9.44
C ASP A 38 17.40 -66.95 10.52
N ARG A 39 17.53 -66.37 11.71
CA ARG A 39 18.13 -67.11 12.86
C ARG A 39 17.30 -68.30 13.27
N ARG A 40 15.96 -68.23 13.20
CA ARG A 40 15.06 -69.37 13.53
C ARG A 40 15.05 -70.44 12.45
N VAL A 41 15.15 -70.08 11.19
CA VAL A 41 15.19 -71.00 10.05
C VAL A 41 16.54 -71.74 9.98
N ASN A 42 17.64 -71.04 10.32
CA ASN A 42 19.00 -71.61 10.32
C ASN A 42 19.41 -72.23 11.65
N ALA A 43 18.66 -72.06 12.71
CA ALA A 43 18.84 -72.87 13.93
C ALA A 43 18.48 -74.32 13.64
N ASP A 44 19.36 -75.26 13.94
CA ASP A 44 19.04 -76.65 13.87
C ASP A 44 17.74 -76.87 14.64
N PRO A 45 16.76 -77.61 14.03
CA PRO A 45 15.55 -77.91 14.74
C PRO A 45 15.91 -78.64 16.03
N ASP A 46 15.60 -78.00 17.19
CA ASP A 46 15.74 -78.60 18.51
C ASP A 46 14.76 -79.81 18.55
N ILE A 47 15.13 -80.81 17.80
CA ILE A 47 14.41 -82.10 17.87
C ILE A 47 14.83 -82.72 19.19
N PRO A 48 13.93 -82.86 20.16
CA PRO A 48 14.27 -83.46 21.42
C PRO A 48 15.01 -84.79 21.16
N ALA A 49 16.12 -85.01 21.84
CA ALA A 49 17.00 -86.18 21.69
C ALA A 49 16.19 -87.51 21.81
N SER A 50 15.05 -87.51 22.46
CA SER A 50 14.12 -88.61 22.53
C SER A 50 13.42 -88.88 21.18
N LEU A 51 13.10 -87.84 20.41
CA LEU A 51 12.47 -88.02 19.08
C LEU A 51 13.52 -88.36 18.03
N THR A 52 14.73 -87.81 18.10
CA THR A 52 15.84 -88.12 17.21
C THR A 52 16.19 -89.61 17.23
N ARG A 53 16.02 -90.30 18.39
CA ARG A 53 16.23 -91.75 18.52
C ARG A 53 15.04 -92.54 18.10
N ALA A 54 13.81 -92.05 18.17
CA ALA A 54 12.59 -92.78 17.86
C ALA A 54 12.16 -92.61 16.36
N LEU A 55 12.52 -91.53 15.71
CA LEU A 55 12.13 -91.23 14.32
C LEU A 55 12.65 -92.27 13.30
N PRO A 56 13.91 -92.79 13.35
CA PRO A 56 14.39 -93.75 12.41
C PRO A 56 13.81 -95.15 12.62
N MET A 57 13.14 -95.44 13.76
CA MET A 57 12.45 -96.68 14.02
C MET A 57 11.01 -96.75 13.50
N VAL A 58 10.42 -95.58 13.17
CA VAL A 58 9.00 -95.47 12.80
C VAL A 58 8.77 -95.04 11.35
N LEU A 59 9.78 -94.28 10.78
CA LEU A 59 9.65 -93.74 9.42
C LEU A 59 10.84 -94.20 8.56
N ASP A 60 10.54 -94.54 7.32
CA ASP A 60 11.53 -94.87 6.30
C ASP A 60 12.33 -93.60 5.95
N ASN A 61 13.57 -93.71 5.54
CA ASN A 61 14.51 -92.60 5.32
C ASN A 61 14.00 -91.57 4.28
N GLU A 62 13.18 -92.08 3.29
CA GLU A 62 12.52 -91.21 2.30
C GLU A 62 11.36 -90.41 2.93
N GLN A 63 10.60 -91.00 3.83
CA GLN A 63 9.50 -90.36 4.55
C GLN A 63 10.04 -89.24 5.50
N LEU A 64 11.16 -89.46 6.16
CA LEU A 64 11.78 -88.50 7.04
C LEU A 64 12.32 -87.27 6.24
N THR A 65 12.98 -87.57 5.10
CA THR A 65 13.51 -86.46 4.25
C THR A 65 12.40 -85.65 3.63
N SER A 66 11.29 -86.28 3.21
CA SER A 66 10.12 -85.59 2.67
C SER A 66 9.43 -84.69 3.72
N ALA A 67 9.25 -85.20 4.95
CA ALA A 67 8.68 -84.47 6.06
C ALA A 67 9.54 -83.24 6.46
N LEU A 68 10.89 -83.38 6.49
CA LEU A 68 11.78 -82.29 6.73
C LEU A 68 11.79 -81.22 5.62
N GLN A 69 11.67 -81.67 4.37
CA GLN A 69 11.53 -80.75 3.22
C GLN A 69 10.18 -80.02 3.27
N GLN A 70 9.10 -80.67 3.61
CA GLN A 70 7.80 -80.02 3.79
C GLN A 70 7.81 -79.01 4.92
N PHE A 71 8.42 -79.37 6.06
CA PHE A 71 8.55 -78.45 7.19
C PHE A 71 9.39 -77.19 6.83
N ARG A 72 10.51 -77.39 6.13
CA ARG A 72 11.32 -76.25 5.62
C ARG A 72 10.56 -75.39 4.61
N ALA A 73 9.85 -76.00 3.70
CA ALA A 73 9.02 -75.27 2.73
C ALA A 73 7.93 -74.44 3.43
N GLN A 74 7.31 -75.00 4.45
CA GLN A 74 6.29 -74.32 5.23
C GLN A 74 6.86 -73.15 6.06
N GLN A 75 8.05 -73.32 6.61
CA GLN A 75 8.75 -72.19 7.30
C GLN A 75 9.13 -71.09 6.33
N LEU A 76 9.60 -71.40 5.14
CA LEU A 76 9.92 -70.42 4.10
C LEU A 76 8.68 -69.65 3.62
N GLN A 77 7.58 -70.35 3.41
CA GLN A 77 6.29 -69.76 3.05
C GLN A 77 5.77 -68.85 4.15
N PHE A 78 5.82 -69.22 5.40
CA PHE A 78 5.44 -68.42 6.54
C PHE A 78 6.29 -67.17 6.65
N ARG A 79 7.59 -67.27 6.37
CA ARG A 79 8.52 -66.14 6.34
C ARG A 79 8.11 -65.14 5.25
N ASP A 80 7.89 -65.63 4.02
CA ASP A 80 7.56 -64.77 2.88
C ASP A 80 6.18 -64.10 3.04
N GLU A 81 5.19 -64.80 3.57
CA GLU A 81 3.89 -64.25 3.90
C GLU A 81 4.00 -63.14 4.99
N THR A 82 4.79 -63.41 6.05
CA THR A 82 4.99 -62.46 7.14
C THR A 82 5.70 -61.18 6.63
N MET A 83 6.73 -61.35 5.80
CA MET A 83 7.47 -60.21 5.21
C MET A 83 6.60 -59.40 4.26
N ASN A 84 5.82 -60.02 3.39
CA ASN A 84 4.89 -59.36 2.49
C ASN A 84 3.78 -58.62 3.27
N SER A 85 3.24 -59.27 4.31
CA SER A 85 2.24 -58.67 5.17
C SER A 85 2.79 -57.41 5.91
N LEU A 86 4.00 -57.50 6.42
CA LEU A 86 4.67 -56.38 7.11
C LEU A 86 4.90 -55.18 6.18
N LEU A 87 5.36 -55.45 4.95
CA LEU A 87 5.56 -54.38 3.96
C LEU A 87 4.23 -53.77 3.49
N THR A 88 3.23 -54.59 3.20
CA THR A 88 1.94 -54.10 2.70
C THR A 88 1.15 -53.37 3.79
N GLN A 89 1.00 -53.97 4.97
CA GLN A 89 0.29 -53.33 6.08
C GLN A 89 1.04 -52.14 6.63
N GLY A 90 2.38 -52.22 6.78
CA GLY A 90 3.23 -51.11 7.19
C GLY A 90 3.20 -49.97 6.19
N GLY A 91 3.24 -50.28 4.88
CA GLY A 91 3.14 -49.27 3.82
C GLY A 91 1.79 -48.56 3.80
N VAL A 92 0.69 -49.31 3.92
CA VAL A 92 -0.68 -48.77 4.01
C VAL A 92 -0.83 -47.88 5.26
N ALA A 93 -0.33 -48.33 6.42
CA ALA A 93 -0.35 -47.57 7.66
C ALA A 93 0.45 -46.27 7.53
N LEU A 94 1.65 -46.36 6.94
CA LEU A 94 2.51 -45.18 6.72
C LEU A 94 1.82 -44.16 5.81
N LEU A 95 1.17 -44.58 4.72
CA LEU A 95 0.43 -43.68 3.83
C LEU A 95 -0.79 -43.10 4.53
N GLY A 96 -1.55 -43.87 5.28
CA GLY A 96 -2.72 -43.41 6.01
C GLY A 96 -2.38 -42.37 7.10
N VAL A 97 -1.45 -42.74 7.98
CA VAL A 97 -1.01 -41.83 9.07
C VAL A 97 -0.28 -40.62 8.51
N GLY A 98 0.57 -40.82 7.49
CA GLY A 98 1.28 -39.71 6.82
C GLY A 98 0.34 -38.76 6.11
N GLY A 99 -0.67 -39.25 5.42
CA GLY A 99 -1.71 -38.43 4.80
C GLY A 99 -2.52 -37.62 5.82
N ALA A 100 -2.94 -38.27 6.92
CA ALA A 100 -3.65 -37.64 8.01
C ALA A 100 -2.77 -36.51 8.68
N ALA A 101 -1.51 -36.84 8.96
CA ALA A 101 -0.57 -35.86 9.53
C ALA A 101 -0.32 -34.68 8.60
N ALA A 102 -0.18 -34.91 7.29
CA ALA A 102 -0.02 -33.82 6.30
C ALA A 102 -1.28 -32.94 6.21
N ALA A 103 -2.47 -33.53 6.23
CA ALA A 103 -3.74 -32.79 6.24
C ALA A 103 -3.90 -31.95 7.51
N LEU A 104 -3.60 -32.51 8.67
CA LEU A 104 -3.65 -31.81 9.94
C LEU A 104 -2.63 -30.67 9.99
N GLY A 105 -1.39 -30.91 9.53
CA GLY A 105 -0.35 -29.91 9.42
C GLY A 105 -0.74 -28.75 8.50
N TRP A 106 -1.40 -29.04 7.39
CA TRP A 106 -1.95 -28.01 6.48
C TRP A 106 -3.00 -27.14 7.15
N LEU A 107 -3.92 -27.72 7.91
CA LEU A 107 -4.97 -27.01 8.64
C LEU A 107 -4.37 -26.10 9.73
N VAL A 108 -3.46 -26.66 10.55
CA VAL A 108 -2.80 -25.93 11.64
C VAL A 108 -1.94 -24.78 11.09
N ALA A 109 -1.11 -25.06 10.08
CA ALA A 109 -0.29 -24.01 9.45
C ALA A 109 -1.14 -22.90 8.84
N GLY A 110 -2.30 -23.26 8.25
CA GLY A 110 -3.24 -22.28 7.72
C GLY A 110 -3.79 -21.34 8.77
N ARG A 111 -4.15 -21.88 9.91
CA ARG A 111 -4.72 -21.12 11.03
C ARG A 111 -3.65 -20.27 11.73
N ALA A 112 -2.45 -20.82 11.93
CA ALA A 112 -1.34 -20.11 12.56
C ALA A 112 -0.79 -18.95 11.72
N LEU A 113 -0.88 -19.04 10.38
CA LEU A 113 -0.40 -17.99 9.48
C LEU A 113 -1.46 -16.94 9.09
N GLN A 114 -2.72 -17.15 9.47
CA GLN A 114 -3.81 -16.21 9.17
C GLN A 114 -3.58 -14.80 9.75
N PRO A 115 -3.09 -14.63 10.99
CA PRO A 115 -2.80 -13.32 11.56
C PRO A 115 -1.74 -12.54 10.76
N LEU A 116 -0.69 -13.20 10.27
CA LEU A 116 0.34 -12.57 9.45
C LEU A 116 -0.22 -12.01 8.12
N HIS A 117 -1.21 -12.68 7.53
CA HIS A 117 -1.89 -12.16 6.35
C HIS A 117 -2.63 -10.85 6.67
N ARG A 118 -3.34 -10.79 7.80
CA ARG A 118 -4.03 -9.56 8.24
C ARG A 118 -3.06 -8.40 8.46
N ILE A 119 -1.93 -8.66 9.13
CA ILE A 119 -0.87 -7.66 9.31
C ILE A 119 -0.40 -7.12 7.96
N THR A 120 -0.11 -8.03 7.01
CA THR A 120 0.38 -7.67 5.68
C THR A 120 -0.67 -6.87 4.89
N GLU A 121 -1.93 -7.29 4.90
CA GLU A 121 -3.02 -6.58 4.20
C GLU A 121 -3.25 -5.19 4.79
N THR A 122 -3.27 -5.06 6.12
CA THR A 122 -3.43 -3.75 6.78
C THR A 122 -2.23 -2.85 6.50
N ALA A 123 -1.00 -3.38 6.59
CA ALA A 123 0.20 -2.63 6.23
C ALA A 123 0.21 -2.18 4.76
N GLN A 124 -0.26 -3.03 3.84
CA GLN A 124 -0.39 -2.66 2.42
C GLN A 124 -1.48 -1.61 2.18
N ARG A 125 -2.60 -1.66 2.91
CA ARG A 125 -3.64 -0.63 2.85
C ARG A 125 -3.14 0.71 3.38
N ILE A 126 -2.41 0.71 4.50
CA ILE A 126 -1.79 1.90 5.06
C ILE A 126 -0.74 2.47 4.10
N ALA A 127 0.10 1.63 3.51
CA ALA A 127 1.13 2.05 2.55
C ALA A 127 0.55 2.48 1.19
N GLY A 128 -0.59 1.95 0.78
CA GLY A 128 -1.29 2.29 -0.46
C GLY A 128 -2.32 3.41 -0.30
N ALA A 129 -2.73 3.73 0.95
CA ALA A 129 -3.48 4.94 1.23
C ALA A 129 -2.52 6.11 0.97
N ASP A 130 -2.80 6.87 -0.11
CA ASP A 130 -2.00 8.04 -0.51
C ASP A 130 -1.51 8.84 0.69
N ALA A 131 -0.37 9.54 0.53
CA ALA A 131 0.41 10.27 1.53
C ALA A 131 -0.35 11.31 2.41
N VAL A 132 -1.67 11.32 2.35
CA VAL A 132 -2.60 12.22 3.04
C VAL A 132 -2.98 11.74 4.46
N GLY A 133 -2.30 10.73 5.02
CA GLY A 133 -2.51 10.33 6.43
C GLY A 133 -3.82 9.57 6.73
N ARG A 134 -4.71 9.35 5.77
CA ARG A 134 -6.01 8.67 5.99
C ARG A 134 -5.89 7.21 6.43
N GLY A 135 -4.76 6.55 6.16
CA GLY A 135 -4.50 5.17 6.58
C GLY A 135 -3.92 5.03 7.99
N LEU A 136 -3.41 6.13 8.59
CA LEU A 136 -2.71 6.08 9.88
C LEU A 136 -3.63 5.88 11.08
N HIS A 137 -4.95 6.11 10.93
CA HIS A 137 -5.93 5.82 11.99
C HIS A 137 -6.33 4.35 12.07
N GLU A 138 -5.99 3.55 11.04
CA GLU A 138 -6.27 2.12 11.06
C GLU A 138 -5.27 1.40 11.95
N ARG A 139 -5.75 0.46 12.77
CA ARG A 139 -4.94 -0.36 13.68
C ARG A 139 -5.15 -1.82 13.32
N ILE A 140 -4.10 -2.61 13.48
CA ILE A 140 -4.20 -4.06 13.29
C ILE A 140 -5.06 -4.66 14.39
N ALA A 141 -4.89 -4.18 15.63
CA ALA A 141 -5.66 -4.56 16.83
C ALA A 141 -5.91 -6.07 16.89
N LEU A 142 -4.86 -6.88 16.70
CA LEU A 142 -4.95 -8.32 16.55
C LEU A 142 -5.51 -8.95 17.84
N PRO A 143 -6.69 -9.62 17.82
CA PRO A 143 -7.19 -10.33 18.97
C PRO A 143 -6.45 -11.67 19.14
N GLY A 144 -6.17 -12.08 20.38
CA GLY A 144 -5.58 -13.39 20.65
C GLY A 144 -4.63 -13.40 21.83
N PRO A 145 -3.99 -14.55 22.08
CA PRO A 145 -3.01 -14.70 23.14
C PRO A 145 -1.76 -13.86 22.84
N ARG A 146 -0.99 -13.55 23.89
CA ARG A 146 0.28 -12.84 23.77
C ARG A 146 1.35 -13.81 23.28
N ASP A 147 1.50 -13.92 21.98
CA ASP A 147 2.57 -14.62 21.28
C ASP A 147 3.43 -13.62 20.48
N GLU A 148 4.44 -14.11 19.79
CA GLU A 148 5.38 -13.29 19.00
C GLU A 148 4.64 -12.54 17.86
N VAL A 149 3.55 -13.10 17.34
CA VAL A 149 2.75 -12.46 16.29
C VAL A 149 1.93 -11.31 16.84
N LYS A 150 1.38 -11.46 18.04
CA LYS A 150 0.67 -10.40 18.78
C LYS A 150 1.64 -9.28 19.14
N GLU A 151 2.84 -9.60 19.63
CA GLU A 151 3.88 -8.61 19.96
C GLU A 151 4.29 -7.80 18.72
N LEU A 152 4.44 -8.47 17.57
CA LEU A 152 4.71 -7.80 16.28
C LEU A 152 3.57 -6.84 15.90
N ALA A 153 2.31 -7.26 16.01
CA ALA A 153 1.15 -6.43 15.71
C ALA A 153 1.07 -5.20 16.62
N ASP A 154 1.27 -5.39 17.93
CA ASP A 154 1.23 -4.32 18.93
C ASP A 154 2.38 -3.32 18.70
N THR A 155 3.58 -3.80 18.33
CA THR A 155 4.73 -2.95 17.98
C THR A 155 4.44 -2.14 16.72
N PHE A 156 3.81 -2.74 15.73
CA PHE A 156 3.38 -2.05 14.52
C PHE A 156 2.34 -0.96 14.81
N ASP A 157 1.33 -1.28 15.63
CA ASP A 157 0.31 -0.32 16.05
C ASP A 157 0.92 0.86 16.83
N LEU A 158 1.91 0.59 17.70
CA LEU A 158 2.65 1.65 18.40
C LEU A 158 3.45 2.54 17.44
N MET A 159 4.06 1.95 16.42
CA MET A 159 4.79 2.72 15.39
C MET A 159 3.85 3.62 14.60
N ILE A 160 2.69 3.10 14.17
CA ILE A 160 1.66 3.88 13.47
C ILE A 160 1.16 5.02 14.37
N GLU A 161 0.92 4.76 15.66
CA GLU A 161 0.49 5.79 16.61
C GLU A 161 1.53 6.91 16.77
N ARG A 162 2.82 6.57 16.80
CA ARG A 162 3.89 7.57 16.87
C ARG A 162 3.98 8.41 15.59
N LEU A 163 3.80 7.80 14.43
CA LEU A 163 3.75 8.50 13.14
C LEU A 163 2.56 9.45 13.10
N ASP A 164 1.37 8.99 13.47
CA ASP A 164 0.15 9.77 13.53
C ASP A 164 0.32 11.01 14.44
N ARG A 165 0.80 10.81 15.67
CA ARG A 165 1.11 11.92 16.59
C ARG A 165 2.15 12.90 16.05
N SER A 166 3.16 12.40 15.31
CA SER A 166 4.19 13.24 14.69
C SER A 166 3.59 14.12 13.60
N PHE A 167 2.76 13.55 12.73
CA PHE A 167 2.04 14.31 11.71
C PHE A 167 1.09 15.33 12.31
N ASP A 168 0.31 14.95 13.33
CA ASP A 168 -0.57 15.89 14.05
C ASP A 168 0.20 17.00 14.75
N GLY A 169 1.36 16.69 15.31
CA GLY A 169 2.27 17.68 15.87
C GLY A 169 2.77 18.68 14.84
N GLN A 170 3.19 18.18 13.69
CA GLN A 170 3.65 19.00 12.58
C GLN A 170 2.54 19.91 12.02
N ARG A 171 1.33 19.37 11.85
CA ARG A 171 0.14 20.13 11.42
C ARG A 171 -0.17 21.27 12.38
N ARG A 172 -0.30 20.97 13.68
CA ARG A 172 -0.54 22.00 14.71
C ARG A 172 0.56 23.04 14.76
N PHE A 173 1.82 22.63 14.60
CA PHE A 173 2.94 23.57 14.56
C PHE A 173 2.80 24.54 13.37
N VAL A 174 2.52 24.04 12.17
CA VAL A 174 2.37 24.89 10.97
C VAL A 174 1.16 25.83 11.11
N ALA A 175 0.02 25.32 11.59
CA ALA A 175 -1.17 26.13 11.83
C ALA A 175 -0.91 27.25 12.85
N ASN A 176 -0.33 26.93 13.99
CA ASN A 176 0.00 27.92 15.03
C ASN A 176 1.04 28.94 14.55
N ALA A 177 2.12 28.48 13.90
CA ALA A 177 3.14 29.35 13.35
C ALA A 177 2.55 30.34 12.34
N SER A 178 1.60 29.89 11.52
CA SER A 178 0.96 30.75 10.52
C SER A 178 0.06 31.80 11.15
N HIS A 179 -0.68 31.47 12.21
CA HIS A 179 -1.45 32.46 12.97
C HIS A 179 -0.51 33.50 13.64
N GLU A 180 0.57 33.04 14.25
CA GLU A 180 1.55 33.91 14.91
C GLU A 180 2.34 34.77 13.90
N LEU A 181 2.48 34.34 12.65
CA LEU A 181 3.12 35.16 11.59
C LEU A 181 2.15 36.13 10.92
N ARG A 182 0.85 35.83 10.86
CA ARG A 182 -0.13 36.73 10.23
C ARG A 182 -0.27 38.06 10.97
N THR A 183 -0.30 38.03 12.29
CA THR A 183 -0.46 39.20 13.15
C THR A 183 0.64 40.28 12.94
N PRO A 184 1.96 39.94 13.02
CA PRO A 184 3.01 40.90 12.76
C PRO A 184 3.05 41.39 11.31
N LEU A 185 2.66 40.56 10.34
CA LEU A 185 2.58 40.99 8.93
C LEU A 185 1.45 41.98 8.72
N ALA A 186 0.28 41.80 9.31
CA ALA A 186 -0.84 42.72 9.24
C ALA A 186 -0.45 44.09 9.90
N LEU A 187 0.25 44.04 11.05
CA LEU A 187 0.74 45.25 11.70
C LEU A 187 1.78 45.97 10.84
N ASN A 188 2.74 45.24 10.27
CA ASN A 188 3.75 45.81 9.37
C ASN A 188 3.10 46.46 8.15
N ARG A 189 2.11 45.80 7.53
CA ARG A 189 1.32 46.36 6.44
C ARG A 189 0.65 47.67 6.83
N ALA A 190 -0.05 47.71 7.97
CA ALA A 190 -0.74 48.92 8.43
C ALA A 190 0.25 50.09 8.70
N LEU A 191 1.42 49.78 9.27
CA LEU A 191 2.45 50.80 9.52
C LEU A 191 3.04 51.38 8.23
N VAL A 192 3.30 50.52 7.22
CA VAL A 192 3.81 50.95 5.92
C VAL A 192 2.75 51.75 5.14
N GLU A 193 1.49 51.28 5.13
CA GLU A 193 0.37 52.00 4.52
C GLU A 193 0.20 53.40 5.16
N LEU A 194 0.27 53.50 6.47
CA LEU A 194 0.22 54.77 7.18
C LEU A 194 1.40 55.67 6.81
N ALA A 195 2.61 55.11 6.64
CA ALA A 195 3.80 55.88 6.29
C ALA A 195 3.71 56.47 4.86
N VAL A 196 3.19 55.67 3.88
CA VAL A 196 3.10 56.13 2.47
C VAL A 196 1.93 57.05 2.18
N THR A 197 0.88 57.04 3.04
CA THR A 197 -0.30 57.89 2.88
C THR A 197 -0.20 59.25 3.58
N ARG A 198 0.85 59.47 4.38
CA ARG A 198 1.04 60.76 5.07
C ARG A 198 1.20 61.92 4.07
N PRO A 199 0.61 63.09 4.36
CA PRO A 199 0.83 64.29 3.57
C PRO A 199 2.32 64.69 3.60
N GLY A 200 2.92 65.00 2.43
CA GLY A 200 4.31 65.46 2.34
C GLY A 200 5.36 64.37 2.21
N VAL A 201 4.97 63.12 2.01
CA VAL A 201 5.90 62.00 1.75
C VAL A 201 6.66 62.19 0.44
N THR A 202 7.99 62.02 0.50
CA THR A 202 8.84 62.09 -0.71
C THR A 202 8.57 60.94 -1.66
N ALA A 203 8.86 61.10 -2.95
CA ALA A 203 8.69 60.05 -3.95
C ALA A 203 9.51 58.77 -3.62
N GLU A 204 10.72 58.95 -3.07
CA GLU A 204 11.60 57.86 -2.66
C GLU A 204 11.01 57.06 -1.50
N THR A 205 10.46 57.75 -0.48
CA THR A 205 9.81 57.10 0.65
C THR A 205 8.56 56.34 0.20
N ARG A 206 7.77 56.87 -0.72
CA ARG A 206 6.61 56.22 -1.29
C ARG A 206 7.02 54.95 -2.05
N GLN A 207 8.04 55.05 -2.91
CA GLN A 207 8.56 53.90 -3.67
C GLN A 207 9.09 52.78 -2.77
N LEU A 208 9.79 53.15 -1.67
CA LEU A 208 10.25 52.20 -0.66
C LEU A 208 9.06 51.52 0.03
N GLY A 209 8.04 52.28 0.42
CA GLY A 209 6.84 51.74 1.06
C GLY A 209 6.05 50.80 0.15
N GLU A 210 5.88 51.15 -1.12
CA GLU A 210 5.25 50.29 -2.12
C GLU A 210 6.04 48.98 -2.29
N SER A 211 7.38 49.07 -2.28
CA SER A 211 8.24 47.86 -2.34
C SER A 211 8.09 46.99 -1.10
N LEU A 212 7.98 47.57 0.09
CA LEU A 212 7.74 46.86 1.35
C LEU A 212 6.36 46.20 1.39
N LEU A 213 5.31 46.88 0.91
CA LEU A 213 3.97 46.32 0.78
C LEU A 213 3.96 45.14 -0.16
N ALA A 214 4.65 45.22 -1.29
CA ALA A 214 4.77 44.10 -2.21
C ALA A 214 5.49 42.89 -1.60
N VAL A 215 6.50 43.11 -0.75
CA VAL A 215 7.18 42.04 0.01
C VAL A 215 6.24 41.45 1.06
N ASN A 216 5.47 42.27 1.77
CA ASN A 216 4.51 41.84 2.78
C ASN A 216 3.40 40.96 2.16
N ASP A 217 2.77 41.41 1.09
CA ASP A 217 1.79 40.65 0.31
C ASP A 217 2.36 39.32 -0.19
N ARG A 218 3.64 39.30 -0.48
CA ARG A 218 4.31 38.06 -0.85
C ARG A 218 4.42 37.12 0.33
N HIS A 219 4.78 37.56 1.53
CA HIS A 219 4.86 36.72 2.73
C HIS A 219 3.48 36.21 3.14
N GLU A 220 2.43 37.05 3.10
CA GLU A 220 1.06 36.63 3.40
C GLU A 220 0.61 35.45 2.50
N ARG A 221 0.79 35.57 1.19
CA ARG A 221 0.48 34.51 0.23
C ARG A 221 1.27 33.23 0.45
N LEU A 222 2.52 33.32 0.91
CA LEU A 222 3.32 32.14 1.25
C LEU A 222 2.75 31.41 2.45
N ILE A 223 2.40 32.15 3.50
CA ILE A 223 1.83 31.60 4.74
C ILE A 223 0.46 30.97 4.44
N GLU A 224 -0.40 31.66 3.70
CA GLU A 224 -1.69 31.13 3.28
C GLU A 224 -1.56 29.84 2.45
N GLY A 225 -0.60 29.81 1.52
CA GLY A 225 -0.34 28.61 0.72
C GLY A 225 0.16 27.43 1.54
N LEU A 226 1.00 27.69 2.55
CA LEU A 226 1.46 26.63 3.48
C LEU A 226 0.33 26.10 4.36
N LEU A 227 -0.52 26.99 4.90
CA LEU A 227 -1.71 26.62 5.66
C LEU A 227 -2.65 25.74 4.83
N MET A 228 -2.91 26.18 3.60
CA MET A 228 -3.82 25.48 2.71
C MET A 228 -3.32 24.06 2.35
N LEU A 229 -2.01 23.86 2.23
CA LEU A 229 -1.44 22.52 2.06
C LEU A 229 -1.71 21.64 3.28
N VAL A 230 -1.57 22.20 4.48
CA VAL A 230 -1.83 21.49 5.74
C VAL A 230 -3.33 21.22 5.93
N ASP A 231 -4.19 22.18 5.63
CA ASP A 231 -5.65 22.06 5.75
C ASP A 231 -6.22 21.11 4.70
N ALA A 232 -5.71 21.13 3.47
CA ALA A 232 -6.11 20.20 2.42
C ALA A 232 -5.71 18.74 2.73
N GLU A 233 -4.66 18.52 3.53
CA GLU A 233 -4.29 17.21 4.04
C GLU A 233 -5.19 16.75 5.20
N ASN A 234 -5.93 17.66 5.84
CA ASN A 234 -6.92 17.30 6.86
C ASN A 234 -8.21 16.79 6.19
N ALA A 235 -8.83 15.79 6.81
CA ALA A 235 -10.13 15.29 6.33
C ALA A 235 -11.12 16.46 6.26
N ILE A 236 -11.76 16.64 5.09
CA ILE A 236 -12.79 17.63 4.86
C ILE A 236 -13.90 17.42 5.90
N SER A 237 -14.01 18.35 6.85
CA SER A 237 -14.95 18.24 7.97
C SER A 237 -16.39 18.48 7.53
N GLU A 238 -16.59 19.34 6.54
CA GLU A 238 -17.92 19.67 6.00
C GLU A 238 -17.91 19.44 4.50
N ARG A 239 -18.76 18.53 4.02
CA ARG A 239 -18.98 18.27 2.60
C ARG A 239 -20.35 18.76 2.21
N ALA A 240 -20.40 19.65 1.22
CA ALA A 240 -21.63 20.12 0.59
C ALA A 240 -21.68 19.70 -0.90
N PRO A 241 -22.86 19.58 -1.49
CA PRO A 241 -22.98 19.50 -2.93
C PRO A 241 -22.47 20.80 -3.57
N VAL A 242 -21.58 20.68 -4.55
CA VAL A 242 -20.96 21.81 -5.27
C VAL A 242 -20.97 21.52 -6.76
N ASP A 243 -21.34 22.49 -7.59
CA ASP A 243 -21.12 22.42 -9.03
C ASP A 243 -19.85 23.17 -9.41
N LEU A 244 -18.87 22.47 -10.00
CA LEU A 244 -17.62 23.11 -10.44
C LEU A 244 -17.85 24.17 -11.53
N ALA A 245 -18.97 24.13 -12.26
CA ALA A 245 -19.34 25.14 -13.23
C ALA A 245 -19.64 26.49 -12.54
N ASP A 246 -20.39 26.45 -11.44
CA ASP A 246 -20.71 27.66 -10.65
C ASP A 246 -19.46 28.24 -10.00
N VAL A 247 -18.62 27.38 -9.42
CA VAL A 247 -17.34 27.78 -8.82
C VAL A 247 -16.41 28.45 -9.86
N ALA A 248 -16.28 27.81 -11.04
CA ALA A 248 -15.44 28.37 -12.11
C ALA A 248 -15.98 29.68 -12.65
N GLY A 249 -17.32 29.81 -12.79
CA GLY A 249 -17.98 31.05 -13.18
C GLY A 249 -17.67 32.18 -12.20
N HIS A 250 -17.84 31.93 -10.90
CA HIS A 250 -17.57 32.90 -9.84
C HIS A 250 -16.10 33.38 -9.82
N VAL A 251 -15.14 32.43 -9.92
CA VAL A 251 -13.72 32.78 -9.97
C VAL A 251 -13.35 33.60 -11.21
N LEU A 252 -13.94 33.29 -12.37
CA LEU A 252 -13.71 34.05 -13.59
C LEU A 252 -14.25 35.48 -13.49
N GLU A 253 -15.42 35.71 -12.89
CA GLU A 253 -15.98 37.03 -12.63
C GLU A 253 -15.10 37.88 -11.71
N GLN A 254 -14.51 37.25 -10.69
CA GLN A 254 -13.61 37.93 -9.74
C GLN A 254 -12.23 38.23 -10.33
N SER A 255 -11.80 37.55 -11.39
CA SER A 255 -10.44 37.67 -11.94
C SER A 255 -10.16 39.01 -12.62
N GLY A 256 -11.13 39.86 -12.75
CA GLY A 256 -11.02 41.24 -13.28
C GLY A 256 -10.65 41.31 -14.77
N PRO A 257 -10.58 42.52 -15.34
CA PRO A 257 -10.20 42.74 -16.73
C PRO A 257 -8.73 42.36 -16.94
N SER A 258 -8.46 41.49 -17.88
CA SER A 258 -7.14 41.00 -18.28
C SER A 258 -6.91 41.31 -19.76
N GLU A 259 -5.68 41.59 -20.17
CA GLU A 259 -5.26 41.74 -21.57
C GLU A 259 -5.35 40.42 -22.35
N LEU A 260 -5.69 39.32 -21.65
CA LEU A 260 -5.81 37.97 -22.20
C LEU A 260 -7.22 37.76 -22.72
N THR A 261 -7.35 36.91 -23.73
CA THR A 261 -8.65 36.49 -24.27
C THR A 261 -9.23 35.35 -23.42
N PRO A 262 -10.26 35.61 -22.58
CA PRO A 262 -10.87 34.53 -21.80
C PRO A 262 -11.73 33.65 -22.72
N ARG A 263 -11.63 32.32 -22.56
CA ARG A 263 -12.47 31.33 -23.19
C ARG A 263 -13.08 30.45 -22.11
N HIS A 264 -14.38 30.19 -22.16
CA HIS A 264 -15.00 29.31 -21.17
C HIS A 264 -16.05 28.41 -21.82
N ASP A 265 -16.13 27.15 -21.36
CA ASP A 265 -17.20 26.19 -21.68
C ASP A 265 -17.58 25.51 -20.36
N LEU A 266 -18.47 26.16 -19.60
CA LEU A 266 -18.86 25.72 -18.26
C LEU A 266 -20.12 24.84 -18.36
N ARG A 267 -19.95 23.55 -18.34
CA ARG A 267 -21.00 22.55 -18.28
C ARG A 267 -21.16 22.02 -16.86
N PRO A 268 -22.37 21.61 -16.45
CA PRO A 268 -22.57 21.05 -15.09
C PRO A 268 -21.60 19.93 -14.77
N ALA A 269 -20.93 20.09 -13.63
CA ALA A 269 -19.95 19.15 -13.12
C ALA A 269 -20.10 18.98 -11.59
N PRO A 270 -21.24 18.35 -11.15
CA PRO A 270 -21.57 18.22 -9.73
C PRO A 270 -20.58 17.30 -9.01
N THR A 271 -20.15 17.73 -7.83
CA THR A 271 -19.29 16.98 -6.91
C THR A 271 -19.74 17.20 -5.47
N THR A 272 -19.13 16.50 -4.53
CA THR A 272 -19.35 16.72 -3.09
C THR A 272 -18.02 17.07 -2.43
N GLY A 273 -17.97 18.24 -1.80
CA GLY A 273 -16.72 18.70 -1.18
C GLY A 273 -16.88 19.97 -0.35
N ASP A 274 -15.76 20.53 0.06
CA ASP A 274 -15.67 21.81 0.74
C ASP A 274 -15.68 22.94 -0.31
N PRO A 275 -16.71 23.80 -0.34
CA PRO A 275 -16.83 24.86 -1.34
C PRO A 275 -15.66 25.83 -1.33
N ILE A 276 -15.12 26.16 -0.15
CA ILE A 276 -14.02 27.11 0.01
C ILE A 276 -12.73 26.55 -0.58
N LEU A 277 -12.44 25.27 -0.31
CA LEU A 277 -11.26 24.61 -0.86
C LEU A 277 -11.36 24.43 -2.38
N LEU A 278 -12.54 24.10 -2.91
CA LEU A 278 -12.77 23.97 -4.35
C LEU A 278 -12.69 25.32 -5.08
N GLU A 279 -13.17 26.39 -4.47
CA GLU A 279 -13.00 27.76 -5.00
C GLU A 279 -11.52 28.15 -5.04
N ARG A 280 -10.77 27.91 -3.97
CA ARG A 280 -9.32 28.17 -3.90
C ARG A 280 -8.51 27.33 -4.89
N LEU A 281 -8.89 26.07 -5.10
CA LEU A 281 -8.30 25.21 -6.13
C LEU A 281 -8.47 25.87 -7.50
N THR A 282 -9.70 26.28 -7.84
CA THR A 282 -10.04 26.91 -9.12
C THR A 282 -9.30 28.24 -9.28
N GLN A 283 -9.26 29.06 -8.24
CA GLN A 283 -8.54 30.33 -8.23
C GLN A 283 -7.04 30.11 -8.48
N ASN A 284 -6.40 29.13 -7.81
CA ASN A 284 -4.99 28.80 -8.05
C ASN A 284 -4.70 28.40 -9.50
N LEU A 285 -5.61 27.64 -10.13
CA LEU A 285 -5.48 27.29 -11.55
C LEU A 285 -5.61 28.49 -12.47
N VAL A 286 -6.61 29.34 -12.26
CA VAL A 286 -6.86 30.52 -13.09
C VAL A 286 -5.72 31.54 -12.92
N GLU A 287 -5.31 31.86 -11.69
CA GLU A 287 -4.18 32.74 -11.42
C GLU A 287 -2.88 32.22 -12.04
N ASN A 288 -2.65 30.93 -11.97
CA ASN A 288 -1.48 30.30 -12.58
C ASN A 288 -1.50 30.46 -14.10
N ALA A 289 -2.66 30.22 -14.73
CA ALA A 289 -2.87 30.35 -16.16
C ALA A 289 -2.70 31.82 -16.66
N ILE A 290 -3.11 32.80 -15.87
CA ILE A 290 -2.94 34.22 -16.16
C ILE A 290 -1.45 34.62 -16.00
N ARG A 291 -0.84 34.24 -14.88
CA ARG A 291 0.55 34.62 -14.51
C ARG A 291 1.60 34.10 -15.49
N HIS A 292 1.44 32.85 -15.94
CA HIS A 292 2.39 32.19 -16.84
C HIS A 292 1.99 32.26 -18.31
N ASN A 293 1.23 33.30 -18.67
CA ASN A 293 0.83 33.54 -20.04
C ASN A 293 1.84 34.38 -20.83
N VAL A 294 1.60 34.52 -22.11
CA VAL A 294 2.29 35.45 -23.01
C VAL A 294 1.38 36.65 -23.34
N ALA A 295 1.97 37.79 -23.69
CA ALA A 295 1.20 38.94 -24.11
C ALA A 295 0.30 38.60 -25.30
N GLY A 296 -0.98 39.02 -25.25
CA GLY A 296 -1.98 38.70 -26.27
C GLY A 296 -2.39 37.23 -26.33
N GLY A 297 -2.02 36.43 -25.32
CA GLY A 297 -2.41 35.04 -25.19
C GLY A 297 -3.87 34.85 -24.74
N TRP A 298 -4.24 33.62 -24.42
CA TRP A 298 -5.57 33.28 -23.96
C TRP A 298 -5.51 32.32 -22.75
N VAL A 299 -6.58 32.30 -21.97
CA VAL A 299 -6.86 31.33 -20.90
C VAL A 299 -8.20 30.69 -21.22
N SER A 300 -8.25 29.36 -21.13
CA SER A 300 -9.49 28.59 -21.33
C SER A 300 -9.81 27.82 -20.04
N VAL A 301 -11.07 27.96 -19.59
CA VAL A 301 -11.61 27.22 -18.45
C VAL A 301 -12.81 26.42 -18.92
N SER A 302 -12.82 25.13 -18.66
CA SER A 302 -13.93 24.26 -18.98
C SER A 302 -14.26 23.30 -17.87
N THR A 303 -15.56 23.03 -17.69
CA THR A 303 -16.08 22.05 -16.76
C THR A 303 -16.95 21.04 -17.50
N THR A 304 -16.92 19.79 -17.09
CA THR A 304 -17.75 18.73 -17.67
C THR A 304 -17.85 17.54 -16.72
N THR A 305 -18.85 16.71 -16.95
CA THR A 305 -18.94 15.39 -16.31
C THR A 305 -18.52 14.32 -17.32
N SER A 306 -17.52 13.52 -17.01
CA SER A 306 -17.02 12.44 -17.85
C SER A 306 -16.69 11.20 -17.02
N SER A 307 -17.17 10.03 -17.45
CA SER A 307 -16.91 8.73 -16.82
C SER A 307 -17.21 8.71 -15.31
N GLY A 308 -18.28 9.35 -14.86
CA GLY A 308 -18.67 9.43 -13.45
C GLY A 308 -17.75 10.34 -12.61
N ARG A 309 -17.05 11.27 -13.25
CA ARG A 309 -16.19 12.26 -12.58
C ARG A 309 -16.55 13.68 -13.03
N ALA A 310 -16.56 14.60 -12.10
CA ALA A 310 -16.60 16.04 -12.36
C ALA A 310 -15.18 16.48 -12.73
N VAL A 311 -15.04 17.11 -13.88
CA VAL A 311 -13.75 17.49 -14.47
C VAL A 311 -13.70 18.99 -14.66
N LEU A 312 -12.65 19.63 -14.11
CA LEU A 312 -12.28 21.02 -14.36
C LEU A 312 -10.98 21.05 -15.16
N THR A 313 -10.97 21.69 -16.30
CA THR A 313 -9.78 21.85 -17.12
C THR A 313 -9.47 23.33 -17.33
N VAL A 314 -8.23 23.71 -16.99
CA VAL A 314 -7.71 25.06 -17.24
C VAL A 314 -6.50 24.97 -18.17
N ALA A 315 -6.57 25.67 -19.29
CA ALA A 315 -5.50 25.69 -20.29
C ALA A 315 -5.08 27.14 -20.59
N ASN A 316 -3.79 27.37 -20.81
CA ASN A 316 -3.27 28.68 -21.15
C ASN A 316 -2.21 28.59 -22.24
N THR A 317 -2.06 29.67 -22.99
CA THR A 317 -0.85 29.93 -23.78
C THR A 317 0.30 30.34 -22.85
N GLY A 318 1.54 30.09 -23.26
CA GLY A 318 2.68 30.40 -22.41
C GLY A 318 4.00 29.87 -22.95
N PRO A 319 5.07 29.97 -22.20
CA PRO A 319 6.34 29.33 -22.55
C PRO A 319 6.22 27.82 -22.70
N VAL A 320 7.13 27.23 -23.48
CA VAL A 320 7.18 25.76 -23.62
C VAL A 320 7.62 25.13 -22.31
N VAL A 321 6.81 24.19 -21.81
CA VAL A 321 7.06 23.42 -20.59
C VAL A 321 7.57 22.03 -21.01
N PRO A 322 8.80 21.63 -20.61
CA PRO A 322 9.30 20.29 -20.89
C PRO A 322 8.48 19.21 -20.17
N ALA A 323 8.12 18.14 -20.87
CA ALA A 323 7.29 17.08 -20.30
C ALA A 323 7.88 16.45 -19.03
N TYR A 324 9.22 16.33 -18.96
CA TYR A 324 9.92 15.75 -17.81
C TYR A 324 9.88 16.67 -16.54
N GLU A 325 9.56 17.96 -16.68
CA GLU A 325 9.44 18.88 -15.55
C GLU A 325 8.01 18.91 -14.97
N ILE A 326 6.99 18.45 -15.71
CA ILE A 326 5.59 18.63 -15.34
C ILE A 326 5.27 18.02 -13.96
N GLU A 327 5.69 16.79 -13.72
CA GLU A 327 5.41 16.14 -12.43
C GLU A 327 6.07 16.86 -11.26
N THR A 328 7.21 17.51 -11.51
CA THR A 328 7.91 18.29 -10.49
C THR A 328 7.19 19.61 -10.15
N LEU A 329 6.34 20.14 -11.04
CA LEU A 329 5.57 21.36 -10.80
C LEU A 329 4.49 21.19 -9.73
N PHE A 330 4.08 19.96 -9.46
CA PHE A 330 3.16 19.66 -8.35
C PHE A 330 3.86 19.50 -7.00
N GLN A 331 5.19 19.56 -6.95
CA GLN A 331 5.93 19.54 -5.69
C GLN A 331 5.96 20.96 -5.09
N PRO A 332 5.78 21.12 -3.77
CA PRO A 332 5.88 22.42 -3.12
C PRO A 332 7.22 23.12 -3.41
N PHE A 333 7.18 24.43 -3.62
CA PHE A 333 8.35 25.29 -3.90
C PHE A 333 9.10 24.97 -5.20
N ARG A 334 8.52 24.17 -6.09
CA ARG A 334 9.11 23.90 -7.41
C ARG A 334 8.62 24.90 -8.45
N ARG A 335 9.57 25.32 -9.29
CA ARG A 335 9.34 26.27 -10.40
C ARG A 335 10.19 25.85 -11.58
N LEU A 336 9.77 26.19 -12.79
CA LEU A 336 10.56 25.99 -14.01
C LEU A 336 11.92 26.70 -13.89
N ARG A 337 12.96 26.09 -14.42
CA ARG A 337 14.34 26.57 -14.33
C ARG A 337 14.51 28.00 -14.84
N ARG A 338 13.80 28.39 -15.92
CA ARG A 338 13.79 29.74 -16.48
C ARG A 338 13.23 30.79 -15.51
N GLU A 339 12.14 30.50 -14.84
CA GLU A 339 11.48 31.44 -13.92
C GLU A 339 12.30 31.74 -12.64
N ARG A 340 13.26 30.89 -12.30
CA ARG A 340 14.20 31.13 -11.20
C ARG A 340 15.17 32.25 -11.53
N ILE A 341 15.52 32.44 -12.80
CA ILE A 341 16.51 33.43 -13.27
C ILE A 341 15.84 34.78 -13.42
N ASP A 342 14.60 34.84 -13.87
CA ASP A 342 13.87 36.08 -14.20
C ASP A 342 13.15 36.72 -13.01
N GLY A 343 13.37 36.27 -11.76
CA GLY A 343 12.80 36.89 -10.56
C GLY A 343 11.26 36.83 -10.44
N GLY A 344 10.60 35.90 -11.18
CA GLY A 344 9.14 35.79 -11.28
C GLY A 344 8.40 35.72 -9.93
N ARG A 345 7.22 36.36 -9.88
CA ARG A 345 6.40 36.61 -8.68
C ARG A 345 5.60 35.37 -8.23
N GLY A 346 6.20 34.26 -7.81
CA GLY A 346 5.44 33.11 -7.31
C GLY A 346 6.29 32.17 -6.45
N PHE A 347 5.66 31.45 -5.49
CA PHE A 347 6.37 30.54 -4.57
C PHE A 347 6.46 29.09 -5.07
N GLY A 348 5.76 28.77 -6.16
CA GLY A 348 5.66 27.39 -6.62
C GLY A 348 4.76 26.53 -5.72
N LEU A 349 3.74 27.12 -5.10
CA LEU A 349 2.77 26.43 -4.25
C LEU A 349 1.44 26.15 -4.96
N GLY A 350 1.08 26.90 -6.00
CA GLY A 350 -0.27 26.84 -6.61
C GLY A 350 -0.66 25.43 -7.08
N LEU A 351 0.18 24.79 -7.89
CA LEU A 351 -0.15 23.43 -8.39
C LEU A 351 -0.08 22.36 -7.30
N SER A 352 0.79 22.50 -6.30
CA SER A 352 0.82 21.59 -5.16
C SER A 352 -0.45 21.68 -4.31
N ILE A 353 -0.99 22.91 -4.12
CA ILE A 353 -2.28 23.14 -3.47
C ILE A 353 -3.40 22.49 -4.28
N VAL A 354 -3.42 22.70 -5.61
CA VAL A 354 -4.41 22.10 -6.50
C VAL A 354 -4.44 20.59 -6.35
N ARG A 355 -3.29 19.93 -6.37
CA ARG A 355 -3.21 18.45 -6.20
C ARG A 355 -3.61 18.02 -4.79
N ALA A 356 -3.21 18.73 -3.76
CA ALA A 356 -3.57 18.42 -2.37
C ALA A 356 -5.09 18.52 -2.16
N VAL A 357 -5.72 19.60 -2.63
CA VAL A 357 -7.18 19.78 -2.54
C VAL A 357 -7.90 18.72 -3.38
N ALA A 358 -7.46 18.44 -4.61
CA ALA A 358 -8.07 17.40 -5.44
C ALA A 358 -8.05 16.03 -4.75
N ARG A 359 -6.91 15.64 -4.17
CA ARG A 359 -6.75 14.38 -3.44
C ARG A 359 -7.60 14.32 -2.16
N ALA A 360 -7.70 15.42 -1.42
CA ALA A 360 -8.58 15.52 -0.26
C ALA A 360 -10.04 15.24 -0.61
N HIS A 361 -10.45 15.59 -1.83
CA HIS A 361 -11.78 15.31 -2.37
C HIS A 361 -11.91 13.94 -3.07
N GLY A 362 -10.90 13.08 -2.97
CA GLY A 362 -10.91 11.75 -3.61
C GLY A 362 -10.66 11.78 -5.12
N GLY A 363 -10.12 12.88 -5.60
CA GLY A 363 -9.74 13.11 -6.99
C GLY A 363 -8.23 13.12 -7.22
N ASP A 364 -7.82 13.64 -8.39
CA ASP A 364 -6.43 13.93 -8.70
C ASP A 364 -6.32 15.09 -9.69
N ALA A 365 -5.11 15.67 -9.79
CA ALA A 365 -4.78 16.75 -10.72
C ALA A 365 -3.64 16.31 -11.64
N HIS A 366 -3.82 16.52 -12.92
CA HIS A 366 -2.90 16.16 -13.99
C HIS A 366 -2.55 17.38 -14.83
N ALA A 367 -1.36 17.43 -15.39
CA ALA A 367 -0.98 18.50 -16.29
C ALA A 367 -0.30 17.94 -17.54
N GLU A 368 -0.52 18.59 -18.66
CA GLU A 368 0.06 18.24 -19.96
C GLU A 368 0.62 19.48 -20.63
N PRO A 369 1.80 19.39 -21.29
CA PRO A 369 2.33 20.49 -22.06
C PRO A 369 1.51 20.70 -23.33
N ARG A 370 1.25 21.94 -23.70
CA ARG A 370 0.52 22.24 -24.93
C ARG A 370 1.46 22.34 -26.13
N GLN A 371 0.98 21.85 -27.28
CA GLN A 371 1.64 22.11 -28.57
C GLN A 371 1.59 23.62 -28.86
N GLY A 372 2.76 24.23 -29.03
CA GLY A 372 2.90 25.68 -29.19
C GLY A 372 3.13 26.47 -27.89
N GLY A 373 3.30 25.80 -26.77
CA GLY A 373 3.62 26.39 -25.46
C GLY A 373 2.40 26.60 -24.55
N GLY A 374 2.67 26.71 -23.27
CA GLY A 374 1.65 26.73 -22.22
C GLY A 374 1.37 25.37 -21.62
N LEU A 375 0.38 25.32 -20.74
CA LEU A 375 0.01 24.14 -19.97
C LEU A 375 -1.49 23.90 -20.03
N THR A 376 -1.90 22.63 -19.96
CA THR A 376 -3.27 22.22 -19.69
C THR A 376 -3.26 21.48 -18.37
N VAL A 377 -4.02 21.97 -17.39
CA VAL A 377 -4.18 21.29 -16.09
C VAL A 377 -5.61 20.81 -15.98
N THR A 378 -5.76 19.52 -15.68
CA THR A 378 -7.06 18.84 -15.53
C THR A 378 -7.17 18.31 -14.10
N VAL A 379 -8.24 18.71 -13.43
CA VAL A 379 -8.65 18.19 -12.11
C VAL A 379 -9.86 17.30 -12.30
N SER A 380 -9.83 16.12 -11.72
CA SER A 380 -10.95 15.17 -11.79
C SER A 380 -11.37 14.77 -10.38
N LEU A 381 -12.64 15.00 -10.02
CA LEU A 381 -13.24 14.69 -8.73
C LEU A 381 -14.34 13.65 -8.89
N PRO A 382 -14.68 12.84 -7.86
CA PRO A 382 -15.85 11.98 -7.88
C PRO A 382 -17.12 12.83 -8.08
N THR A 383 -18.05 12.37 -8.93
CA THR A 383 -19.36 13.03 -9.03
C THR A 383 -20.18 12.79 -7.77
N SER A 384 -20.96 13.79 -7.36
CA SER A 384 -22.08 13.57 -6.45
C SER A 384 -23.13 12.71 -7.17
N PRO A 385 -23.75 11.71 -6.51
CA PRO A 385 -24.96 11.11 -7.06
C PRO A 385 -25.97 12.24 -7.30
N PRO A 386 -26.75 12.18 -8.37
CA PRO A 386 -27.81 13.18 -8.60
C PRO A 386 -28.75 13.19 -7.37
N PRO A 387 -29.26 14.37 -6.98
CA PRO A 387 -30.15 14.54 -5.85
C PRO A 387 -31.42 13.71 -5.98
#